data_e2828daf3399078cd6cddeb2bbeea2f8
#
_entry.id   e2828daf3399078cd6cddeb2bbeea2f8
#
_cell.length_a   1.000
_cell.length_b   1.000
_cell.length_c   1.000
_cell.angle_alpha   90.00
_cell.angle_beta   90.00
_cell.angle_gamma   90.00
#
_symmetry.space_group_name_H-M   'P 1'
#
loop_
_entity.id
_entity.type
_entity.pdbx_description
1 polymer ?
#
loop_
_entity_poly.entity_id
_entity_poly.type
_entity_poly.pdbx_seq_one_letter_code
_entity_poly.pdbx_strand_id
1 'polypeptide(L)'
;MIPLPLLEIIPYIILFIYGTIVGSFLNVCIYRIPEGQSIVKNPSHCMTCGNRLKWYDMVPVFSWLILGGKCRNCKAPISPQYPLIEAANGLLYLWIVGVNGWNAQSLVYTLMASALLTLSIIDWRTYEIPVQINLFLAALGILATILDVPHLVSHLIGAAAISVPLWLLYLLTKGAAIGGGDIKLMAACGLILGWQNIVLAFLLACILGSFIHLLRMKLTGAGKTLAMGPYLSAGIFVTALYGQTWIHQYLALLGM
;
A
#
# COMPACT_ATOMS: atom_id res chain seq x y z
N MET A 1 23.37 -21.00 25.31
CA MET A 1 23.77 -19.84 24.49
C MET A 1 23.04 -19.93 23.16
N ILE A 2 22.26 -18.91 22.80
CA ILE A 2 21.60 -18.83 21.46
C ILE A 2 22.71 -18.57 20.45
N PRO A 3 22.84 -19.35 19.36
CA PRO A 3 23.87 -19.10 18.35
C PRO A 3 23.71 -17.70 17.72
N LEU A 4 24.82 -16.97 17.54
CA LEU A 4 24.84 -15.62 16.99
C LEU A 4 23.92 -15.40 15.76
N PRO A 5 23.88 -16.29 14.73
CA PRO A 5 23.01 -16.10 13.59
C PRO A 5 21.51 -16.17 13.93
N LEU A 6 21.16 -16.87 15.00
CA LEU A 6 19.75 -16.93 15.46
C LEU A 6 19.31 -15.60 16.11
N LEU A 7 20.24 -14.91 16.77
CA LEU A 7 19.95 -13.62 17.40
C LEU A 7 19.63 -12.53 16.33
N GLU A 8 20.26 -12.62 15.17
CA GLU A 8 20.05 -11.69 14.06
C GLU A 8 18.72 -11.94 13.32
N ILE A 9 18.20 -13.18 13.34
CA ILE A 9 16.95 -13.54 12.65
C ILE A 9 15.71 -13.18 13.48
N ILE A 10 15.80 -13.20 14.81
CA ILE A 10 14.67 -12.93 15.71
C ILE A 10 13.95 -11.60 15.39
N PRO A 11 14.63 -10.45 15.19
CA PRO A 11 13.96 -9.19 14.86
C PRO A 11 13.13 -9.26 13.58
N TYR A 12 13.60 -9.99 12.55
CA TYR A 12 12.86 -10.17 11.30
C TYR A 12 11.63 -11.06 11.47
N ILE A 13 11.70 -12.10 12.30
CA ILE A 13 10.53 -12.92 12.64
C ILE A 13 9.48 -12.08 13.36
N ILE A 14 9.89 -11.28 14.35
CA ILE A 14 9.00 -10.38 15.08
C ILE A 14 8.38 -9.36 14.12
N LEU A 15 9.16 -8.78 13.22
CA LEU A 15 8.71 -7.83 12.20
C LEU A 15 7.66 -8.45 11.27
N PHE A 16 7.90 -9.69 10.82
CA PHE A 16 6.94 -10.44 10.00
C PHE A 16 5.63 -10.65 10.73
N ILE A 17 5.68 -11.15 11.97
CA ILE A 17 4.49 -11.37 12.81
C ILE A 17 3.73 -10.06 13.01
N TYR A 18 4.44 -8.98 13.33
CA TYR A 18 3.83 -7.64 13.46
C TYR A 18 3.17 -7.21 12.15
N GLY A 19 3.84 -7.37 11.02
CA GLY A 19 3.30 -7.08 9.70
C GLY A 19 2.04 -7.90 9.38
N THR A 20 1.98 -9.19 9.76
CA THR A 20 0.78 -10.02 9.56
C THR A 20 -0.38 -9.57 10.46
N ILE A 21 -0.11 -9.15 11.70
CA ILE A 21 -1.13 -8.58 12.60
C ILE A 21 -1.72 -7.30 12.01
N VAL A 22 -0.87 -6.38 11.52
CA VAL A 22 -1.34 -5.20 10.79
C VAL A 22 -2.14 -5.63 9.56
N GLY A 23 -1.68 -6.59 8.78
CA GLY A 23 -2.37 -7.15 7.62
C GLY A 23 -3.78 -7.67 7.93
N SER A 24 -3.97 -8.27 9.08
CA SER A 24 -5.30 -8.70 9.55
C SER A 24 -6.24 -7.50 9.76
N PHE A 25 -5.73 -6.40 10.31
CA PHE A 25 -6.47 -5.14 10.43
C PHE A 25 -6.75 -4.51 9.05
N LEU A 26 -5.81 -4.61 8.09
CA LEU A 26 -6.05 -4.10 6.73
C LEU A 26 -7.26 -4.77 6.06
N ASN A 27 -7.50 -6.05 6.30
CA ASN A 27 -8.71 -6.72 5.82
C ASN A 27 -9.99 -6.05 6.36
N VAL A 28 -10.00 -5.62 7.62
CA VAL A 28 -11.13 -4.86 8.19
C VAL A 28 -11.30 -3.53 7.45
N CYS A 29 -10.21 -2.82 7.18
CA CYS A 29 -10.24 -1.56 6.43
C CYS A 29 -10.77 -1.76 5.00
N ILE A 30 -10.31 -2.80 4.29
CA ILE A 30 -10.71 -3.11 2.91
C ILE A 30 -12.21 -3.33 2.77
N TYR A 31 -12.83 -3.97 3.74
CA TYR A 31 -14.27 -4.24 3.70
C TYR A 31 -15.12 -3.09 4.24
N ARG A 32 -14.68 -2.43 5.32
CA ARG A 32 -15.51 -1.46 6.04
C ARG A 32 -15.40 -0.03 5.54
N ILE A 33 -14.22 0.40 5.08
CA ILE A 33 -14.04 1.79 4.61
C ILE A 33 -14.95 2.10 3.41
N PRO A 34 -15.04 1.27 2.37
CA PRO A 34 -15.93 1.56 1.24
C PRO A 34 -17.42 1.60 1.63
N GLU A 35 -17.82 0.82 2.64
CA GLU A 35 -19.19 0.78 3.13
C GLU A 35 -19.52 1.86 4.17
N GLY A 36 -18.57 2.75 4.48
CA GLY A 36 -18.73 3.78 5.53
C GLY A 36 -18.89 3.24 6.94
N GLN A 37 -18.53 1.96 7.17
CA GLN A 37 -18.65 1.32 8.47
C GLN A 37 -17.47 1.66 9.40
N SER A 38 -17.76 1.67 10.73
CA SER A 38 -16.71 1.89 11.73
C SER A 38 -15.69 0.74 11.77
N ILE A 39 -14.41 1.08 11.63
CA ILE A 39 -13.30 0.13 11.76
C ILE A 39 -13.00 -0.24 13.23
N VAL A 40 -13.55 0.49 14.20
CA VAL A 40 -13.25 0.33 15.64
C VAL A 40 -14.41 -0.29 16.41
N LYS A 41 -15.65 0.16 16.17
CA LYS A 41 -16.79 -0.16 17.04
C LYS A 41 -17.34 -1.59 16.88
N ASN A 42 -17.21 -2.20 15.72
CA ASN A 42 -17.81 -3.49 15.43
C ASN A 42 -16.81 -4.63 15.60
N PRO A 43 -17.07 -5.64 16.47
CA PRO A 43 -16.20 -6.79 16.56
C PRO A 43 -16.22 -7.62 15.26
N SER A 44 -15.13 -8.33 15.00
CA SER A 44 -15.04 -9.25 13.87
C SER A 44 -16.00 -10.43 14.08
N HIS A 45 -16.74 -10.79 13.04
CA HIS A 45 -17.75 -11.86 13.07
C HIS A 45 -17.77 -12.61 11.72
N CYS A 46 -18.30 -13.81 11.74
CA CYS A 46 -18.50 -14.58 10.52
C CYS A 46 -19.65 -13.96 9.70
N MET A 47 -19.39 -13.65 8.42
CA MET A 47 -20.38 -13.01 7.53
C MET A 47 -21.61 -13.91 7.26
N THR A 48 -21.49 -15.23 7.43
CA THR A 48 -22.58 -16.19 7.16
C THR A 48 -23.44 -16.45 8.39
N CYS A 49 -22.85 -16.66 9.57
CA CYS A 49 -23.62 -17.04 10.77
C CYS A 49 -23.67 -15.95 11.85
N GLY A 50 -23.02 -14.80 11.64
CA GLY A 50 -22.98 -13.69 12.60
C GLY A 50 -22.17 -13.99 13.88
N ASN A 51 -21.63 -15.21 14.05
CA ASN A 51 -20.90 -15.58 15.27
C ASN A 51 -19.64 -14.72 15.42
N ARG A 52 -19.46 -14.14 16.61
CA ARG A 52 -18.29 -13.32 16.93
C ARG A 52 -17.03 -14.18 16.94
N LEU A 53 -15.96 -13.71 16.25
CA LEU A 53 -14.68 -14.39 16.23
C LEU A 53 -13.98 -14.24 17.59
N LYS A 54 -13.37 -15.33 18.05
CA LYS A 54 -12.54 -15.33 19.24
C LYS A 54 -11.11 -14.92 18.88
N TRP A 55 -10.31 -14.45 19.84
CA TRP A 55 -8.97 -13.97 19.59
C TRP A 55 -8.07 -14.99 18.87
N TYR A 56 -8.22 -16.29 19.17
CA TYR A 56 -7.45 -17.36 18.53
C TYR A 56 -7.93 -17.69 17.11
N ASP A 57 -9.14 -17.27 16.72
CA ASP A 57 -9.62 -17.36 15.34
C ASP A 57 -9.10 -16.20 14.46
N MET A 58 -8.50 -15.20 15.10
CA MET A 58 -7.93 -14.01 14.46
C MET A 58 -6.40 -14.03 14.38
N VAL A 59 -5.73 -15.15 14.79
CA VAL A 59 -4.27 -15.30 14.62
C VAL A 59 -3.97 -15.31 13.12
N PRO A 60 -3.24 -14.29 12.61
CA PRO A 60 -3.09 -14.10 11.17
C PRO A 60 -2.45 -15.32 10.50
N VAL A 61 -2.92 -15.65 9.31
CA VAL A 61 -2.49 -16.78 8.46
C VAL A 61 -2.76 -18.14 9.13
N PHE A 62 -2.26 -18.34 10.35
CA PHE A 62 -2.32 -19.64 11.04
C PHE A 62 -3.74 -20.09 11.34
N SER A 63 -4.62 -19.21 11.81
CA SER A 63 -6.01 -19.59 12.12
C SER A 63 -6.75 -20.07 10.87
N TRP A 64 -6.51 -19.42 9.73
CA TRP A 64 -7.10 -19.83 8.45
C TRP A 64 -6.60 -21.21 7.99
N LEU A 65 -5.28 -21.47 8.12
CA LEU A 65 -4.67 -22.76 7.79
C LEU A 65 -5.19 -23.88 8.69
N ILE A 66 -5.20 -23.67 10.01
CA ILE A 66 -5.66 -24.69 11.00
C ILE A 66 -7.16 -25.01 10.80
N LEU A 67 -7.97 -24.02 10.44
CA LEU A 67 -9.41 -24.20 10.20
C LEU A 67 -9.72 -24.69 8.78
N GLY A 68 -8.71 -24.88 7.93
CA GLY A 68 -8.89 -25.31 6.55
C GLY A 68 -9.72 -24.33 5.72
N GLY A 69 -9.56 -23.02 5.99
CA GLY A 69 -10.29 -21.95 5.30
C GLY A 69 -11.79 -21.93 5.60
N LYS A 70 -12.25 -22.43 6.76
CA LYS A 70 -13.66 -22.54 7.12
C LYS A 70 -13.96 -21.93 8.48
N CYS A 71 -15.16 -21.38 8.64
CA CYS A 71 -15.64 -20.90 9.93
C CYS A 71 -15.66 -22.03 10.96
N ARG A 72 -15.17 -21.79 12.18
CA ARG A 72 -15.19 -22.78 13.27
C ARG A 72 -16.60 -23.26 13.61
N ASN A 73 -17.60 -22.35 13.56
CA ASN A 73 -18.97 -22.62 13.98
C ASN A 73 -19.82 -23.22 12.85
N CYS A 74 -20.00 -22.50 11.74
CA CYS A 74 -20.92 -22.92 10.66
C CYS A 74 -20.25 -23.63 9.47
N LYS A 75 -18.92 -23.77 9.48
CA LYS A 75 -18.12 -24.41 8.41
C LYS A 75 -18.19 -23.70 7.05
N ALA A 76 -18.82 -22.53 6.96
CA ALA A 76 -18.84 -21.73 5.73
C ALA A 76 -17.41 -21.35 5.31
N PRO A 77 -17.08 -21.30 4.00
CA PRO A 77 -15.76 -20.98 3.51
C PRO A 77 -15.37 -19.52 3.85
N ILE A 78 -14.12 -19.32 4.23
CA ILE A 78 -13.50 -18.01 4.47
C ILE A 78 -12.58 -17.70 3.29
N SER A 79 -12.75 -16.53 2.69
CA SER A 79 -11.97 -16.09 1.53
C SER A 79 -10.46 -16.23 1.77
N PRO A 80 -9.69 -16.77 0.80
CA PRO A 80 -8.24 -16.82 0.86
C PRO A 80 -7.59 -15.43 0.83
N GLN A 81 -8.33 -14.39 0.50
CA GLN A 81 -7.85 -13.01 0.57
C GLN A 81 -7.31 -12.65 1.97
N TYR A 82 -7.97 -13.15 3.04
CA TYR A 82 -7.54 -12.83 4.41
C TYR A 82 -6.08 -13.22 4.66
N PRO A 83 -5.71 -14.51 4.58
CA PRO A 83 -4.32 -14.91 4.81
C PRO A 83 -3.35 -14.37 3.75
N LEU A 84 -3.78 -14.12 2.52
CA LEU A 84 -2.93 -13.55 1.48
C LEU A 84 -2.52 -12.12 1.80
N ILE A 85 -3.44 -11.26 2.24
CA ILE A 85 -3.14 -9.88 2.62
C ILE A 85 -2.28 -9.83 3.88
N GLU A 86 -2.58 -10.68 4.84
CA GLU A 86 -1.81 -10.81 6.08
C GLU A 86 -0.35 -11.17 5.77
N ALA A 87 -0.13 -12.24 4.99
CA ALA A 87 1.20 -12.67 4.58
C ALA A 87 1.91 -11.63 3.71
N ALA A 88 1.20 -11.04 2.73
CA ALA A 88 1.75 -10.02 1.86
C ALA A 88 2.25 -8.81 2.66
N ASN A 89 1.47 -8.32 3.62
CA ASN A 89 1.88 -7.19 4.45
C ASN A 89 3.11 -7.52 5.32
N GLY A 90 3.17 -8.74 5.87
CA GLY A 90 4.36 -9.22 6.60
C GLY A 90 5.61 -9.28 5.71
N LEU A 91 5.48 -9.79 4.48
CA LEU A 91 6.56 -9.84 3.50
C LEU A 91 7.01 -8.45 3.04
N LEU A 92 6.09 -7.51 2.82
CA LEU A 92 6.42 -6.12 2.50
C LEU A 92 7.26 -5.47 3.60
N TYR A 93 6.95 -5.73 4.87
CA TYR A 93 7.73 -5.22 6.00
C TYR A 93 9.17 -5.77 5.99
N LEU A 94 9.31 -7.09 5.79
CA LEU A 94 10.62 -7.71 5.65
C LEU A 94 11.41 -7.14 4.49
N TRP A 95 10.77 -6.94 3.35
CA TRP A 95 11.42 -6.38 2.17
C TRP A 95 11.92 -4.96 2.41
N ILE A 96 11.08 -4.09 2.99
CA ILE A 96 11.44 -2.70 3.29
C ILE A 96 12.64 -2.63 4.24
N VAL A 97 12.60 -3.37 5.36
CA VAL A 97 13.70 -3.35 6.33
C VAL A 97 14.93 -4.07 5.80
N GLY A 98 14.76 -5.09 4.96
CA GLY A 98 15.88 -5.78 4.29
C GLY A 98 16.65 -4.88 3.33
N VAL A 99 15.97 -3.94 2.65
CA VAL A 99 16.60 -3.00 1.69
C VAL A 99 17.11 -1.75 2.40
N ASN A 100 16.31 -1.13 3.26
CA ASN A 100 16.62 0.17 3.85
C ASN A 100 17.25 0.08 5.26
N GLY A 101 17.27 -1.10 5.88
CA GLY A 101 17.73 -1.29 7.26
C GLY A 101 16.70 -0.83 8.31
N TRP A 102 17.10 -0.89 9.58
CA TRP A 102 16.31 -0.49 10.73
C TRP A 102 16.48 1.01 11.01
N ASN A 103 15.55 1.82 10.52
CA ASN A 103 15.54 3.28 10.73
C ASN A 103 14.13 3.86 10.72
N ALA A 104 13.98 5.15 11.06
CA ALA A 104 12.68 5.83 11.10
C ALA A 104 12.00 5.90 9.72
N GLN A 105 12.77 6.01 8.64
CA GLN A 105 12.26 6.01 7.29
C GLN A 105 11.62 4.66 6.91
N SER A 106 12.24 3.54 7.32
CA SER A 106 11.67 2.20 7.13
C SER A 106 10.33 2.04 7.83
N LEU A 107 10.14 2.66 9.00
CA LEU A 107 8.84 2.69 9.68
C LEU A 107 7.80 3.46 8.86
N VAL A 108 8.16 4.63 8.31
CA VAL A 108 7.25 5.39 7.42
C VAL A 108 6.89 4.56 6.19
N TYR A 109 7.86 3.90 5.59
CA TYR A 109 7.63 3.09 4.39
C TYR A 109 6.79 1.83 4.67
N THR A 110 6.92 1.19 5.84
CA THR A 110 6.07 0.05 6.21
C THR A 110 4.61 0.47 6.39
N LEU A 111 4.36 1.60 7.03
CA LEU A 111 3.02 2.14 7.19
C LEU A 111 2.44 2.61 5.85
N MET A 112 3.24 3.25 4.99
CA MET A 112 2.88 3.62 3.63
C MET A 112 2.51 2.38 2.81
N ALA A 113 3.33 1.32 2.84
CA ALA A 113 3.08 0.08 2.10
C ALA A 113 1.76 -0.58 2.52
N SER A 114 1.44 -0.59 3.82
CA SER A 114 0.15 -1.07 4.34
C SER A 114 -1.03 -0.27 3.80
N ALA A 115 -0.92 1.05 3.77
CA ALA A 115 -1.95 1.93 3.21
C ALA A 115 -2.11 1.72 1.70
N LEU A 116 -1.01 1.60 0.95
CA LEU A 116 -1.00 1.34 -0.48
C LEU A 116 -1.58 -0.04 -0.83
N LEU A 117 -1.29 -1.06 -0.04
CA LEU A 117 -1.88 -2.40 -0.20
C LEU A 117 -3.40 -2.36 -0.02
N THR A 118 -3.87 -1.68 1.03
CA THR A 118 -5.31 -1.50 1.30
C THR A 118 -5.99 -0.75 0.17
N LEU A 119 -5.43 0.39 -0.24
CA LEU A 119 -5.91 1.24 -1.32
C LEU A 119 -6.00 0.47 -2.63
N SER A 120 -4.97 -0.32 -2.97
CA SER A 120 -4.93 -1.10 -4.21
C SER A 120 -6.10 -2.07 -4.33
N ILE A 121 -6.48 -2.72 -3.23
CA ILE A 121 -7.58 -3.68 -3.24
C ILE A 121 -8.94 -2.99 -3.26
N ILE A 122 -9.07 -1.87 -2.57
CA ILE A 122 -10.30 -1.08 -2.61
C ILE A 122 -10.52 -0.53 -4.01
N ASP A 123 -9.52 0.16 -4.59
CA ASP A 123 -9.63 0.75 -5.92
C ASP A 123 -9.85 -0.30 -7.02
N TRP A 124 -9.23 -1.48 -6.89
CA TRP A 124 -9.50 -2.60 -7.81
C TRP A 124 -10.96 -3.05 -7.83
N ARG A 125 -11.68 -2.87 -6.72
CA ARG A 125 -13.08 -3.31 -6.56
C ARG A 125 -14.08 -2.20 -6.84
N THR A 126 -13.78 -0.99 -6.38
CA THR A 126 -14.73 0.13 -6.35
C THR A 126 -14.40 1.24 -7.35
N TYR A 127 -13.20 1.23 -7.93
CA TYR A 127 -12.65 2.32 -8.74
C TYR A 127 -12.61 3.66 -7.97
N GLU A 128 -12.49 3.60 -6.65
CA GLU A 128 -12.46 4.76 -5.77
C GLU A 128 -11.33 4.65 -4.76
N ILE A 129 -10.62 5.77 -4.54
CA ILE A 129 -9.59 5.89 -3.51
C ILE A 129 -10.20 6.60 -2.29
N PRO A 130 -10.36 5.90 -1.14
CA PRO A 130 -10.95 6.47 0.06
C PRO A 130 -10.15 7.66 0.60
N VAL A 131 -10.85 8.73 0.97
CA VAL A 131 -10.24 9.95 1.51
C VAL A 131 -9.47 9.67 2.81
N GLN A 132 -9.95 8.74 3.64
CA GLN A 132 -9.32 8.35 4.90
C GLN A 132 -7.89 7.82 4.70
N ILE A 133 -7.67 7.02 3.64
CA ILE A 133 -6.35 6.48 3.30
C ILE A 133 -5.42 7.61 2.82
N ASN A 134 -5.94 8.50 1.98
CA ASN A 134 -5.17 9.66 1.53
C ASN A 134 -4.79 10.60 2.68
N LEU A 135 -5.68 10.82 3.66
CA LEU A 135 -5.38 11.61 4.87
C LEU A 135 -4.32 10.93 5.73
N PHE A 136 -4.38 9.61 5.89
CA PHE A 136 -3.35 8.86 6.60
C PHE A 136 -1.99 8.98 5.91
N LEU A 137 -1.93 8.83 4.59
CA LEU A 137 -0.71 9.00 3.80
C LEU A 137 -0.18 10.45 3.87
N ALA A 138 -1.06 11.45 3.87
CA ALA A 138 -0.68 12.84 4.04
C ALA A 138 -0.05 13.10 5.42
N ALA A 139 -0.63 12.51 6.48
CA ALA A 139 -0.05 12.59 7.82
C ALA A 139 1.34 11.94 7.90
N LEU A 140 1.52 10.78 7.24
CA LEU A 140 2.83 10.14 7.09
C LEU A 140 3.79 11.02 6.28
N GLY A 141 3.30 11.72 5.26
CA GLY A 141 4.10 12.66 4.46
C GLY A 141 4.62 13.83 5.29
N ILE A 142 3.78 14.39 6.16
CA ILE A 142 4.20 15.42 7.12
C ILE A 142 5.26 14.86 8.07
N LEU A 143 5.05 13.66 8.60
CA LEU A 143 6.04 13.00 9.48
C LEU A 143 7.37 12.77 8.75
N ALA A 144 7.34 12.25 7.51
CA ALA A 144 8.53 12.04 6.69
C ALA A 144 9.30 13.35 6.48
N THR A 145 8.59 14.43 6.18
CA THR A 145 9.17 15.76 5.98
C THR A 145 9.83 16.30 7.27
N ILE A 146 9.24 16.04 8.44
CA ILE A 146 9.83 16.42 9.74
C ILE A 146 11.08 15.58 10.05
N LEU A 147 11.11 14.31 9.66
CA LEU A 147 12.25 13.43 9.87
C LEU A 147 13.42 13.74 8.92
N ASP A 148 13.16 14.43 7.80
CA ASP A 148 14.15 14.75 6.76
C ASP A 148 14.13 16.26 6.41
N VAL A 149 14.27 17.09 7.43
CA VAL A 149 14.30 18.57 7.29
C VAL A 149 15.33 19.08 6.25
N PRO A 150 16.53 18.50 6.09
CA PRO A 150 17.47 18.93 5.07
C PRO A 150 16.90 18.90 3.65
N HIS A 151 15.98 17.98 3.36
CA HIS A 151 15.35 17.82 2.04
C HIS A 151 13.92 18.37 1.97
N LEU A 152 13.52 19.26 2.90
CA LEU A 152 12.20 19.87 2.99
C LEU A 152 11.67 20.39 1.65
N VAL A 153 12.52 21.10 0.90
CA VAL A 153 12.13 21.66 -0.41
C VAL A 153 11.79 20.55 -1.42
N SER A 154 12.56 19.46 -1.41
CA SER A 154 12.28 18.29 -2.26
C SER A 154 10.93 17.65 -1.95
N HIS A 155 10.58 17.53 -0.68
CA HIS A 155 9.28 17.00 -0.22
C HIS A 155 8.12 17.90 -0.64
N LEU A 156 8.25 19.22 -0.47
CA LEU A 156 7.22 20.19 -0.86
C LEU A 156 7.02 20.24 -2.38
N ILE A 157 8.12 20.25 -3.15
CA ILE A 157 8.05 20.14 -4.61
C ILE A 157 7.42 18.80 -5.00
N GLY A 158 7.77 17.72 -4.31
CA GLY A 158 7.22 16.37 -4.55
C GLY A 158 5.70 16.33 -4.40
N ALA A 159 5.14 17.02 -3.42
CA ALA A 159 3.69 17.12 -3.27
C ALA A 159 3.01 17.78 -4.48
N ALA A 160 3.68 18.69 -5.17
CA ALA A 160 3.13 19.45 -6.28
C ALA A 160 3.50 18.85 -7.66
N ALA A 161 4.65 18.19 -7.79
CA ALA A 161 5.26 17.79 -9.04
C ALA A 161 4.34 16.99 -9.97
N ILE A 162 3.57 16.06 -9.45
CA ILE A 162 2.60 15.27 -10.22
C ILE A 162 1.17 15.71 -9.91
N SER A 163 0.85 16.07 -8.67
CA SER A 163 -0.52 16.43 -8.30
C SER A 163 -1.03 17.68 -9.03
N VAL A 164 -0.18 18.71 -9.24
CA VAL A 164 -0.59 19.92 -9.94
C VAL A 164 -0.88 19.66 -11.42
N PRO A 165 -0.01 19.01 -12.22
CA PRO A 165 -0.34 18.61 -13.59
C PRO A 165 -1.61 17.77 -13.69
N LEU A 166 -1.80 16.78 -12.79
CA LEU A 166 -3.01 15.97 -12.76
C LEU A 166 -4.25 16.78 -12.39
N TRP A 167 -4.13 17.73 -11.47
CA TRP A 167 -5.22 18.63 -11.10
C TRP A 167 -5.62 19.54 -12.26
N LEU A 168 -4.67 20.10 -12.99
CA LEU A 168 -4.93 20.87 -14.19
C LEU A 168 -5.66 20.04 -15.26
N LEU A 169 -5.21 18.80 -15.46
CA LEU A 169 -5.87 17.87 -16.38
C LEU A 169 -7.29 17.53 -15.91
N TYR A 170 -7.49 17.34 -14.60
CA TYR A 170 -8.82 17.15 -13.99
C TYR A 170 -9.76 18.33 -14.28
N LEU A 171 -9.29 19.56 -14.14
CA LEU A 171 -10.08 20.77 -14.43
C LEU A 171 -10.43 20.87 -15.92
N LEU A 172 -9.45 20.63 -16.80
CA LEU A 172 -9.65 20.69 -18.25
C LEU A 172 -10.65 19.64 -18.75
N THR A 173 -10.61 18.43 -18.17
CA THR A 173 -11.48 17.31 -18.55
C THR A 173 -12.75 17.22 -17.73
N LYS A 174 -12.98 18.15 -16.77
CA LYS A 174 -14.09 18.12 -15.82
C LYS A 174 -14.17 16.79 -15.07
N GLY A 175 -13.03 16.21 -14.73
CA GLY A 175 -12.94 14.93 -14.01
C GLY A 175 -13.13 13.67 -14.86
N ALA A 176 -13.29 13.79 -16.18
CA ALA A 176 -13.52 12.62 -17.05
C ALA A 176 -12.25 11.77 -17.29
N ALA A 177 -11.06 12.34 -17.18
CA ALA A 177 -9.81 11.65 -17.49
C ALA A 177 -9.11 11.05 -16.26
N ILE A 178 -9.22 11.67 -15.10
CA ILE A 178 -8.48 11.28 -13.87
C ILE A 178 -9.37 11.45 -12.64
N GLY A 179 -9.27 10.51 -11.72
CA GLY A 179 -9.95 10.56 -10.42
C GLY A 179 -9.32 11.58 -9.47
N GLY A 180 -10.15 12.32 -8.69
CA GLY A 180 -9.65 13.22 -7.66
C GLY A 180 -8.90 12.50 -6.53
N GLY A 181 -9.11 11.19 -6.39
CA GLY A 181 -8.39 10.32 -5.45
C GLY A 181 -6.92 10.16 -5.80
N ASP A 182 -6.60 9.95 -7.09
CA ASP A 182 -5.24 9.78 -7.61
C ASP A 182 -4.39 11.05 -7.38
N ILE A 183 -5.00 12.23 -7.59
CA ILE A 183 -4.35 13.53 -7.36
C ILE A 183 -3.91 13.67 -5.89
N LYS A 184 -4.81 13.35 -4.95
CA LYS A 184 -4.53 13.40 -3.52
C LYS A 184 -3.49 12.37 -3.11
N LEU A 185 -3.54 11.17 -3.69
CA LEU A 185 -2.56 10.10 -3.48
C LEU A 185 -1.16 10.57 -3.89
N MET A 186 -1.03 11.13 -5.10
CA MET A 186 0.26 11.61 -5.60
C MET A 186 0.81 12.77 -4.78
N ALA A 187 -0.05 13.68 -4.29
CA ALA A 187 0.36 14.74 -3.38
C ALA A 187 0.89 14.20 -2.05
N ALA A 188 0.14 13.29 -1.41
CA ALA A 188 0.51 12.70 -0.12
C ALA A 188 1.80 11.87 -0.22
N CYS A 189 1.92 11.02 -1.24
CA CYS A 189 3.12 10.21 -1.45
C CYS A 189 4.31 11.05 -1.95
N GLY A 190 4.06 12.16 -2.65
CA GLY A 190 5.10 13.12 -3.03
C GLY A 190 5.76 13.79 -1.82
N LEU A 191 4.98 14.05 -0.75
CA LEU A 191 5.53 14.49 0.54
C LEU A 191 6.40 13.42 1.21
N ILE A 192 6.14 12.13 0.98
CA ILE A 192 6.94 11.04 1.57
C ILE A 192 8.25 10.85 0.79
N LEU A 193 8.16 10.83 -0.56
CA LEU A 193 9.25 10.39 -1.43
C LEU A 193 10.15 11.52 -1.95
N GLY A 194 9.67 12.75 -1.94
CA GLY A 194 10.31 13.87 -2.64
C GLY A 194 10.05 13.85 -4.16
N TRP A 195 10.45 14.95 -4.85
CA TRP A 195 10.03 15.20 -6.23
C TRP A 195 10.59 14.21 -7.26
N GLN A 196 11.85 13.82 -7.14
CA GLN A 196 12.49 12.91 -8.10
C GLN A 196 11.83 11.53 -8.08
N ASN A 197 11.66 10.98 -6.88
CA ASN A 197 11.09 9.65 -6.69
C ASN A 197 9.59 9.60 -7.07
N ILE A 198 8.82 10.65 -6.77
CA ILE A 198 7.38 10.64 -7.11
C ILE A 198 7.16 10.76 -8.63
N VAL A 199 8.01 11.51 -9.35
CA VAL A 199 7.98 11.56 -10.82
C VAL A 199 8.31 10.18 -11.41
N LEU A 200 9.37 9.53 -10.92
CA LEU A 200 9.73 8.18 -11.34
C LEU A 200 8.62 7.16 -11.02
N ALA A 201 8.00 7.26 -9.82
CA ALA A 201 6.87 6.43 -9.42
C ALA A 201 5.69 6.53 -10.37
N PHE A 202 5.34 7.75 -10.76
CA PHE A 202 4.25 8.01 -11.70
C PHE A 202 4.55 7.46 -13.10
N LEU A 203 5.77 7.65 -13.61
CA LEU A 203 6.19 7.07 -14.89
C LEU A 203 6.11 5.54 -14.89
N LEU A 204 6.62 4.88 -13.83
CA LEU A 204 6.51 3.43 -13.67
C LEU A 204 5.05 2.97 -13.60
N ALA A 205 4.21 3.70 -12.86
CA ALA A 205 2.79 3.39 -12.76
C ALA A 205 2.08 3.48 -14.10
N CYS A 206 2.37 4.50 -14.91
CA CYS A 206 1.82 4.66 -16.25
C CYS A 206 2.25 3.53 -17.20
N ILE A 207 3.52 3.15 -17.16
CA ILE A 207 4.05 2.03 -17.98
C ILE A 207 3.38 0.72 -17.57
N LEU A 208 3.39 0.39 -16.27
CA LEU A 208 2.78 -0.84 -15.74
C LEU A 208 1.27 -0.88 -16.01
N GLY A 209 0.57 0.21 -15.74
CA GLY A 209 -0.86 0.33 -15.93
C GLY A 209 -1.24 0.15 -17.39
N SER A 210 -0.55 0.83 -18.30
CA SER A 210 -0.79 0.71 -19.74
C SER A 210 -0.54 -0.71 -20.25
N PHE A 211 0.58 -1.32 -19.87
CA PHE A 211 0.94 -2.65 -20.32
C PHE A 211 -0.05 -3.72 -19.80
N ILE A 212 -0.32 -3.73 -18.50
CA ILE A 212 -1.19 -4.72 -17.86
C ILE A 212 -2.64 -4.53 -18.33
N HIS A 213 -3.11 -3.28 -18.46
CA HIS A 213 -4.48 -3.02 -18.91
C HIS A 213 -4.71 -3.42 -20.36
N LEU A 214 -3.78 -3.11 -21.26
CA LEU A 214 -3.83 -3.55 -22.66
C LEU A 214 -3.85 -5.07 -22.77
N LEU A 215 -3.02 -5.76 -21.97
CA LEU A 215 -3.01 -7.23 -21.91
C LEU A 215 -4.36 -7.77 -21.41
N ARG A 216 -4.90 -7.17 -20.36
CA ARG A 216 -6.19 -7.53 -19.77
C ARG A 216 -7.35 -7.30 -20.75
N MET A 217 -7.34 -6.19 -21.48
CA MET A 217 -8.34 -5.94 -22.54
C MET A 217 -8.31 -7.03 -23.63
N LYS A 218 -7.11 -7.43 -24.04
CA LYS A 218 -6.94 -8.50 -25.07
C LYS A 218 -7.37 -9.89 -24.57
N LEU A 219 -7.05 -10.24 -23.31
CA LEU A 219 -7.27 -11.60 -22.78
C LEU A 219 -8.68 -11.79 -22.20
N THR A 220 -9.25 -10.77 -21.57
CA THR A 220 -10.52 -10.91 -20.82
C THR A 220 -11.65 -10.05 -21.36
N GLY A 221 -11.41 -9.24 -22.40
CA GLY A 221 -12.40 -8.27 -22.88
C GLY A 221 -12.75 -7.19 -21.87
N ALA A 222 -11.84 -6.89 -20.93
CA ALA A 222 -12.06 -5.88 -19.88
C ALA A 222 -12.47 -4.53 -20.48
N GLY A 223 -13.34 -3.81 -19.78
CA GLY A 223 -13.80 -2.48 -20.18
C GLY A 223 -12.66 -1.45 -20.24
N LYS A 224 -12.95 -0.26 -20.76
CA LYS A 224 -11.96 0.83 -20.91
C LYS A 224 -11.56 1.50 -19.59
N THR A 225 -12.30 1.24 -18.51
CA THR A 225 -12.03 1.85 -17.20
C THR A 225 -10.87 1.14 -16.51
N LEU A 226 -9.87 1.91 -16.07
CA LEU A 226 -8.69 1.42 -15.39
C LEU A 226 -8.72 1.85 -13.92
N ALA A 227 -8.63 0.92 -12.98
CA ALA A 227 -8.29 1.21 -11.59
C ALA A 227 -6.80 1.58 -11.54
N MET A 228 -6.49 2.87 -11.35
CA MET A 228 -5.11 3.37 -11.40
C MET A 228 -4.35 3.14 -10.09
N GLY A 229 -5.06 3.06 -8.96
CA GLY A 229 -4.50 2.93 -7.61
C GLY A 229 -3.50 1.79 -7.44
N PRO A 230 -3.75 0.56 -7.90
CA PRO A 230 -2.78 -0.54 -7.79
C PRO A 230 -1.46 -0.27 -8.50
N TYR A 231 -1.49 0.37 -9.66
CA TYR A 231 -0.29 0.69 -10.45
C TYR A 231 0.48 1.85 -9.84
N LEU A 232 -0.22 2.90 -9.38
CA LEU A 232 0.38 3.98 -8.61
C LEU A 232 1.04 3.45 -7.34
N SER A 233 0.35 2.57 -6.61
CA SER A 233 0.88 1.94 -5.40
C SER A 233 2.15 1.14 -5.68
N ALA A 234 2.18 0.35 -6.76
CA ALA A 234 3.36 -0.41 -7.15
C ALA A 234 4.53 0.51 -7.53
N GLY A 235 4.28 1.54 -8.32
CA GLY A 235 5.30 2.54 -8.69
C GLY A 235 5.87 3.26 -7.46
N ILE A 236 5.00 3.73 -6.55
CA ILE A 236 5.38 4.40 -5.30
C ILE A 236 6.23 3.47 -4.43
N PHE A 237 5.78 2.22 -4.24
CA PHE A 237 6.50 1.24 -3.43
C PHE A 237 7.90 0.93 -3.98
N VAL A 238 8.00 0.65 -5.27
CA VAL A 238 9.29 0.32 -5.92
C VAL A 238 10.25 1.50 -5.84
N THR A 239 9.79 2.73 -6.09
CA THR A 239 10.66 3.92 -6.02
C THR A 239 11.01 4.32 -4.59
N ALA A 240 10.18 3.99 -3.60
CA ALA A 240 10.56 4.13 -2.19
C ALA A 240 11.80 3.31 -1.83
N LEU A 241 11.98 2.14 -2.45
CA LEU A 241 13.08 1.23 -2.16
C LEU A 241 14.30 1.44 -3.07
N TYR A 242 14.07 1.70 -4.35
CA TYR A 242 15.13 1.66 -5.36
C TYR A 242 15.29 2.96 -6.15
N GLY A 243 14.39 3.92 -5.97
CA GLY A 243 14.34 5.13 -6.79
C GLY A 243 15.62 5.94 -6.74
N GLN A 244 16.18 6.19 -5.56
CA GLN A 244 17.45 6.91 -5.41
C GLN A 244 18.59 6.21 -6.14
N THR A 245 18.71 4.90 -6.01
CA THR A 245 19.74 4.11 -6.68
C THR A 245 19.62 4.24 -8.20
N TRP A 246 18.41 4.13 -8.74
CA TRP A 246 18.19 4.23 -10.19
C TRP A 246 18.42 5.64 -10.72
N ILE A 247 18.02 6.67 -9.98
CA ILE A 247 18.27 8.06 -10.35
C ILE A 247 19.77 8.36 -10.37
N HIS A 248 20.51 7.92 -9.35
CA HIS A 248 21.97 8.11 -9.32
C HIS A 248 22.67 7.37 -10.46
N GLN A 249 22.27 6.13 -10.75
CA GLN A 249 22.83 5.37 -11.87
C GLN A 249 22.54 6.08 -13.21
N TYR A 250 21.32 6.59 -13.40
CA TYR A 250 20.97 7.31 -14.61
C TYR A 250 21.77 8.61 -14.76
N LEU A 251 21.90 9.40 -13.72
CA LEU A 251 22.71 10.62 -13.74
C LEU A 251 24.21 10.33 -13.98
N ALA A 252 24.75 9.30 -13.38
CA ALA A 252 26.12 8.86 -13.62
C ALA A 252 26.37 8.45 -15.09
N LEU A 253 25.39 7.83 -15.75
CA LEU A 253 25.46 7.52 -17.20
C LEU A 253 25.48 8.78 -18.08
N LEU A 254 24.87 9.88 -17.60
CA LEU A 254 24.87 11.18 -18.29
C LEU A 254 26.11 12.04 -17.97
N GLY A 255 27.03 11.53 -17.11
CA GLY A 255 28.21 12.28 -16.71
C GLY A 255 27.92 13.40 -15.69
N MET A 256 26.82 13.29 -14.93
CA MET A 256 26.37 14.27 -13.93
C MET A 256 26.52 13.71 -12.52
#